data_3a2dedc3df7998bc4bff61c840cfc410
#
_entry.id   3a2dedc3df7998bc4bff61c840cfc410
#
_cell.length_a   1.000
_cell.length_b   1.000
_cell.length_c   1.000
_cell.angle_alpha   90.00
_cell.angle_beta   90.00
_cell.angle_gamma   90.00
#
_symmetry.space_group_name_H-M   'P 1'
#
loop_
_entity.id
_entity.type
_entity.pdbx_description
1 polymer ?
#
loop_
_entity_poly.entity_id
_entity_poly.type
_entity_poly.pdbx_seq_one_letter_code
_entity_poly.pdbx_strand_id
1 'polypeptide(L)'
;MFLPKWSLVTVAALATCMQVRAQDEAAMQESIMVMEAYSGKVLVASNAAAKRPIASLTKIASGAVAVDWATATGTDISTARISVPQTVTLVGGPNPMNLQPGDQMTVRDALYAALLASDNLAALSVADHVGRELISRRGKSGDPVGEFVGEMNRLAKSLGMTQTRFANPHGLERPGAKAFSTAADVARLSVYAMRRNAFTFIVRQKERQITVHGASGPRNYTIRNSNELAGETGILGVKTGTTSAAGPCVSVCMERDPLVRTKPDGSKGATPRRLIVVVLNNPDRFSRARSLIRQGWAVYDPWLSAGAPVKDKRREIISVPDPS
;
A
#
# COMPACT_ATOMS: atom_id res chain seq x y z
N MET A 1 -6.84 5.95 62.16
CA MET A 1 -5.95 6.69 61.25
C MET A 1 -6.41 6.38 59.80
N PHE A 2 -7.31 7.21 59.26
CA PHE A 2 -7.90 7.00 57.91
C PHE A 2 -7.04 7.71 56.88
N LEU A 3 -6.44 6.96 55.99
CA LEU A 3 -5.76 7.52 54.79
C LEU A 3 -6.84 8.00 53.79
N PRO A 4 -6.69 9.15 53.18
CA PRO A 4 -7.70 9.72 52.31
C PRO A 4 -7.77 8.96 50.96
N LYS A 5 -8.97 8.55 50.56
CA LYS A 5 -9.27 7.89 49.27
C LYS A 5 -8.97 8.71 48.02
N TRP A 6 -8.37 9.91 48.15
CA TRP A 6 -8.09 10.81 47.04
C TRP A 6 -6.79 10.50 46.28
N SER A 7 -5.89 9.69 46.85
CA SER A 7 -4.59 9.38 46.25
C SER A 7 -4.64 8.37 45.09
N LEU A 8 -5.65 7.49 45.05
CA LEU A 8 -5.78 6.48 43.98
C LEU A 8 -6.39 7.04 42.68
N VAL A 9 -7.31 8.01 42.77
CA VAL A 9 -7.94 8.63 41.60
C VAL A 9 -6.96 9.56 40.86
N THR A 10 -6.10 10.27 41.61
CA THR A 10 -5.08 11.17 41.02
C THR A 10 -3.98 10.38 40.33
N VAL A 11 -3.57 9.22 40.85
CA VAL A 11 -2.53 8.37 40.21
C VAL A 11 -3.07 7.71 38.92
N ALA A 12 -4.33 7.28 38.92
CA ALA A 12 -4.97 6.71 37.73
C ALA A 12 -5.15 7.76 36.61
N ALA A 13 -5.56 8.99 36.97
CA ALA A 13 -5.71 10.09 36.01
C ALA A 13 -4.35 10.54 35.39
N LEU A 14 -3.29 10.58 36.20
CA LEU A 14 -1.94 10.88 35.72
C LEU A 14 -1.38 9.76 34.81
N ALA A 15 -1.62 8.50 35.16
CA ALA A 15 -1.21 7.36 34.32
C ALA A 15 -1.93 7.36 32.98
N THR A 16 -3.23 7.66 32.97
CA THR A 16 -4.03 7.77 31.73
C THR A 16 -3.56 8.95 30.88
N CYS A 17 -3.26 10.09 31.48
CA CYS A 17 -2.77 11.27 30.77
C CYS A 17 -1.35 11.04 30.19
N MET A 18 -0.47 10.33 30.92
CA MET A 18 0.84 9.92 30.39
C MET A 18 0.73 8.90 29.26
N GLN A 19 -0.19 7.95 29.33
CA GLN A 19 -0.44 7.00 28.25
C GLN A 19 -1.01 7.68 26.98
N VAL A 20 -1.91 8.65 27.14
CA VAL A 20 -2.45 9.44 26.02
C VAL A 20 -1.34 10.29 25.40
N ARG A 21 -0.52 10.98 26.18
CA ARG A 21 0.64 11.74 25.67
C ARG A 21 1.67 10.84 24.97
N ALA A 22 1.99 9.69 25.52
CA ALA A 22 2.93 8.75 24.90
C ALA A 22 2.37 8.17 23.58
N GLN A 23 1.05 7.99 23.49
CA GLN A 23 0.37 7.58 22.25
C GLN A 23 0.37 8.73 21.20
N ASP A 24 0.16 9.97 21.61
CA ASP A 24 0.21 11.15 20.74
C ASP A 24 1.63 11.44 20.25
N GLU A 25 2.65 11.32 21.10
CA GLU A 25 4.06 11.44 20.70
C GLU A 25 4.49 10.31 19.76
N ALA A 26 4.05 9.07 19.97
CA ALA A 26 4.30 7.96 19.05
C ALA A 26 3.57 8.15 17.72
N ALA A 27 2.39 8.78 17.72
CA ALA A 27 1.67 9.16 16.50
C ALA A 27 2.38 10.28 15.72
N MET A 28 3.15 11.13 16.38
CA MET A 28 3.93 12.22 15.76
C MET A 28 5.29 11.77 15.21
N GLN A 29 5.80 10.60 15.58
CA GLN A 29 7.08 10.09 15.09
C GLN A 29 6.90 9.35 13.76
N GLU A 30 7.90 9.43 12.86
CA GLU A 30 7.92 8.63 11.64
C GLU A 30 7.91 7.13 11.96
N SER A 31 7.34 6.31 11.07
CA SER A 31 7.48 4.85 11.11
C SER A 31 8.15 4.37 9.84
N ILE A 32 9.15 3.50 9.99
CA ILE A 32 10.02 3.06 8.90
C ILE A 32 10.08 1.55 8.86
N MET A 33 10.08 1.01 7.62
CA MET A 33 10.44 -0.37 7.34
C MET A 33 11.24 -0.41 6.04
N VAL A 34 12.41 -1.05 6.10
CA VAL A 34 13.20 -1.44 4.92
C VAL A 34 13.40 -2.95 4.97
N MET A 35 12.96 -3.65 3.94
CA MET A 35 13.13 -5.09 3.85
C MET A 35 13.55 -5.53 2.44
N GLU A 36 14.29 -6.62 2.38
CA GLU A 36 14.58 -7.32 1.15
C GLU A 36 13.35 -8.14 0.72
N ALA A 37 12.93 -7.98 -0.54
CA ALA A 37 11.61 -8.41 -0.99
C ALA A 37 11.46 -9.93 -1.24
N TYR A 38 12.57 -10.63 -1.46
CA TYR A 38 12.53 -12.07 -1.79
C TYR A 38 12.68 -12.94 -0.54
N SER A 39 13.62 -12.64 0.33
CA SER A 39 13.84 -13.36 1.59
C SER A 39 12.96 -12.87 2.74
N GLY A 40 12.43 -11.65 2.63
CA GLY A 40 11.74 -10.97 3.72
C GLY A 40 12.67 -10.44 4.81
N LYS A 41 13.99 -10.39 4.57
CA LYS A 41 14.97 -9.89 5.56
C LYS A 41 14.68 -8.44 5.91
N VAL A 42 14.45 -8.18 7.18
CA VAL A 42 14.35 -6.81 7.73
C VAL A 42 15.75 -6.23 7.81
N LEU A 43 15.96 -5.09 7.16
CA LEU A 43 17.24 -4.40 7.09
C LEU A 43 17.27 -3.17 8.01
N VAL A 44 16.19 -2.37 8.02
CA VAL A 44 16.03 -1.20 8.87
C VAL A 44 14.58 -1.14 9.34
N ALA A 45 14.37 -0.91 10.63
CA ALA A 45 13.04 -0.73 11.19
C ALA A 45 13.07 0.29 12.33
N SER A 46 12.10 1.19 12.35
CA SER A 46 11.86 2.11 13.46
C SER A 46 10.35 2.35 13.57
N ASN A 47 9.78 2.20 14.76
CA ASN A 47 8.33 2.28 15.01
C ASN A 47 7.49 1.46 14.00
N ALA A 48 8.07 0.40 13.46
CA ALA A 48 7.51 -0.33 12.31
C ALA A 48 6.20 -1.06 12.62
N ALA A 49 5.91 -1.33 13.90
CA ALA A 49 4.68 -1.94 14.38
C ALA A 49 3.64 -0.93 14.92
N ALA A 50 3.94 0.38 14.90
CA ALA A 50 3.01 1.40 15.36
C ALA A 50 1.79 1.49 14.42
N LYS A 51 0.59 1.30 14.99
CA LYS A 51 -0.68 1.45 14.27
C LYS A 51 -0.95 2.91 13.97
N ARG A 52 -1.23 3.21 12.71
CA ARG A 52 -1.57 4.58 12.27
C ARG A 52 -2.39 4.59 10.99
N PRO A 53 -3.05 5.68 10.67
CA PRO A 53 -3.59 5.91 9.34
C PRO A 53 -2.47 5.86 8.30
N ILE A 54 -2.77 5.35 7.12
CA ILE A 54 -1.80 5.20 6.02
C ILE A 54 -2.23 5.94 4.75
N ALA A 55 -3.30 6.73 4.85
CA ALA A 55 -3.84 7.48 3.73
C ALA A 55 -4.00 6.60 2.47
N SER A 56 -3.64 7.13 1.32
CA SER A 56 -3.75 6.46 0.02
C SER A 56 -2.78 5.29 -0.19
N LEU A 57 -1.91 4.93 0.75
CA LEU A 57 -1.20 3.64 0.69
C LEU A 57 -2.20 2.47 0.75
N THR A 58 -3.41 2.70 1.25
CA THR A 58 -4.57 1.79 1.14
C THR A 58 -4.81 1.29 -0.27
N LYS A 59 -4.58 2.13 -1.29
CA LYS A 59 -4.79 1.78 -2.70
C LYS A 59 -3.83 0.69 -3.21
N ILE A 60 -2.75 0.38 -2.47
CA ILE A 60 -1.92 -0.80 -2.78
C ILE A 60 -2.76 -2.07 -2.64
N ALA A 61 -3.57 -2.18 -1.56
CA ALA A 61 -4.48 -3.31 -1.38
C ALA A 61 -5.58 -3.32 -2.45
N SER A 62 -6.15 -2.16 -2.78
CA SER A 62 -7.18 -2.06 -3.82
C SER A 62 -6.66 -2.50 -5.19
N GLY A 63 -5.45 -2.06 -5.57
CA GLY A 63 -4.82 -2.47 -6.81
C GLY A 63 -4.46 -3.96 -6.83
N ALA A 64 -3.95 -4.49 -5.71
CA ALA A 64 -3.62 -5.91 -5.58
C ALA A 64 -4.88 -6.79 -5.73
N VAL A 65 -5.96 -6.49 -5.00
CA VAL A 65 -7.24 -7.21 -5.09
C VAL A 65 -7.81 -7.16 -6.50
N ALA A 66 -7.76 -6.00 -7.18
CA ALA A 66 -8.27 -5.86 -8.54
C ALA A 66 -7.44 -6.70 -9.54
N VAL A 67 -6.12 -6.73 -9.40
CA VAL A 67 -5.24 -7.57 -10.24
C VAL A 67 -5.43 -9.05 -9.95
N ASP A 68 -5.58 -9.44 -8.68
CA ASP A 68 -5.87 -10.83 -8.31
C ASP A 68 -7.22 -11.30 -8.87
N TRP A 69 -8.26 -10.47 -8.76
CA TRP A 69 -9.56 -10.72 -9.36
C TRP A 69 -9.44 -10.92 -10.87
N ALA A 70 -8.75 -10.02 -11.57
CA ALA A 70 -8.58 -10.10 -13.02
C ALA A 70 -7.85 -11.39 -13.43
N THR A 71 -6.80 -11.78 -12.69
CA THR A 71 -6.04 -13.01 -12.90
C THR A 71 -6.93 -14.23 -12.67
N ALA A 72 -7.65 -14.28 -11.56
CA ALA A 72 -8.52 -15.42 -11.20
C ALA A 72 -9.72 -15.62 -12.14
N THR A 73 -10.14 -14.54 -12.81
CA THR A 73 -11.28 -14.56 -13.73
C THR A 73 -10.89 -14.62 -15.21
N GLY A 74 -9.59 -14.51 -15.54
CA GLY A 74 -9.12 -14.39 -16.91
C GLY A 74 -9.52 -13.05 -17.57
N THR A 75 -9.85 -12.02 -16.77
CA THR A 75 -10.30 -10.72 -17.27
C THR A 75 -9.13 -9.90 -17.79
N ASP A 76 -9.18 -9.48 -19.05
CA ASP A 76 -8.23 -8.51 -19.60
C ASP A 76 -8.60 -7.09 -19.13
N ILE A 77 -7.82 -6.57 -18.18
CA ILE A 77 -8.02 -5.23 -17.64
C ILE A 77 -7.87 -4.10 -18.67
N SER A 78 -7.24 -4.39 -19.81
CA SER A 78 -7.02 -3.39 -20.88
C SER A 78 -8.25 -3.16 -21.76
N THR A 79 -9.17 -4.11 -21.76
CA THR A 79 -10.40 -4.06 -22.56
C THR A 79 -11.67 -4.02 -21.70
N ALA A 80 -11.63 -4.67 -20.52
CA ALA A 80 -12.75 -4.65 -19.58
C ALA A 80 -13.09 -3.23 -19.13
N ARG A 81 -14.36 -2.82 -19.29
CA ARG A 81 -14.84 -1.47 -18.96
C ARG A 81 -15.53 -1.47 -17.61
N ILE A 82 -15.32 -0.38 -16.88
CA ILE A 82 -16.03 -0.06 -15.64
C ILE A 82 -16.79 1.25 -15.81
N SER A 83 -17.90 1.37 -15.10
CA SER A 83 -18.64 2.61 -14.99
C SER A 83 -18.39 3.26 -13.63
N VAL A 84 -18.31 4.59 -13.60
CA VAL A 84 -18.23 5.37 -12.37
C VAL A 84 -19.60 5.28 -11.68
N PRO A 85 -19.67 4.73 -10.45
CA PRO A 85 -20.96 4.52 -9.77
C PRO A 85 -21.51 5.83 -9.18
N GLN A 86 -22.82 5.87 -8.92
CA GLN A 86 -23.48 7.03 -8.30
C GLN A 86 -22.88 7.38 -6.93
N THR A 87 -22.37 6.39 -6.21
CA THR A 87 -21.77 6.56 -4.88
C THR A 87 -20.50 7.42 -4.84
N VAL A 88 -19.88 7.73 -6.00
CA VAL A 88 -18.73 8.65 -6.04
C VAL A 88 -19.08 10.05 -5.53
N THR A 89 -20.35 10.47 -5.63
CA THR A 89 -20.83 11.76 -5.10
C THR A 89 -20.71 11.86 -3.57
N LEU A 90 -20.56 10.74 -2.88
CA LEU A 90 -20.38 10.65 -1.43
C LEU A 90 -18.91 10.67 -1.01
N VAL A 91 -17.99 10.64 -1.96
CA VAL A 91 -16.54 10.68 -1.69
C VAL A 91 -16.09 12.13 -1.76
N GLY A 92 -15.64 12.66 -0.64
CA GLY A 92 -15.03 13.98 -0.60
C GLY A 92 -13.64 14.02 -1.23
N GLY A 93 -13.12 15.24 -1.41
CA GLY A 93 -11.76 15.48 -1.88
C GLY A 93 -11.68 15.85 -3.36
N PRO A 94 -10.45 15.99 -3.89
CA PRO A 94 -10.22 16.41 -5.27
C PRO A 94 -10.78 15.40 -6.29
N ASN A 95 -11.34 15.92 -7.38
CA ASN A 95 -11.76 15.16 -8.56
C ASN A 95 -11.10 15.77 -9.81
N PRO A 96 -9.77 15.57 -9.99
CA PRO A 96 -9.02 16.27 -11.05
C PRO A 96 -9.43 15.87 -12.47
N MET A 97 -10.04 14.69 -12.62
CA MET A 97 -10.55 14.21 -13.91
C MET A 97 -12.02 14.54 -14.12
N ASN A 98 -12.64 15.29 -13.20
CA ASN A 98 -14.06 15.62 -13.25
C ASN A 98 -14.94 14.39 -13.57
N LEU A 99 -14.64 13.26 -12.89
CA LEU A 99 -15.40 12.02 -13.06
C LEU A 99 -16.84 12.22 -12.58
N GLN A 100 -17.78 11.80 -13.42
CA GLN A 100 -19.21 11.87 -13.16
C GLN A 100 -19.81 10.47 -13.10
N PRO A 101 -20.89 10.26 -12.35
CA PRO A 101 -21.65 9.02 -12.43
C PRO A 101 -22.01 8.67 -13.88
N GLY A 102 -21.77 7.41 -14.26
CA GLY A 102 -22.00 6.92 -15.61
C GLY A 102 -20.82 7.05 -16.57
N ASP A 103 -19.79 7.85 -16.23
CA ASP A 103 -18.54 7.86 -17.00
C ASP A 103 -17.95 6.44 -17.08
N GLN A 104 -17.32 6.10 -18.20
CA GLN A 104 -16.73 4.80 -18.43
C GLN A 104 -15.24 4.89 -18.76
N MET A 105 -14.48 3.93 -18.28
CA MET A 105 -13.07 3.78 -18.61
C MET A 105 -12.68 2.28 -18.53
N THR A 106 -11.50 1.91 -18.99
CA THR A 106 -11.01 0.55 -18.78
C THR A 106 -10.61 0.34 -17.31
N VAL A 107 -10.65 -0.91 -16.83
CA VAL A 107 -10.12 -1.26 -15.50
C VAL A 107 -8.68 -0.78 -15.36
N ARG A 108 -7.87 -0.97 -16.42
CA ARG A 108 -6.47 -0.53 -16.46
C ARG A 108 -6.34 0.99 -16.30
N ASP A 109 -7.17 1.77 -16.99
CA ASP A 109 -7.11 3.23 -16.90
C ASP A 109 -7.54 3.73 -15.53
N ALA A 110 -8.55 3.10 -14.93
CA ALA A 110 -8.95 3.38 -13.55
C ALA A 110 -7.84 3.03 -12.55
N LEU A 111 -7.10 1.93 -12.76
CA LEU A 111 -5.96 1.58 -11.94
C LEU A 111 -4.79 2.56 -12.12
N TYR A 112 -4.52 3.08 -13.33
CA TYR A 112 -3.56 4.16 -13.52
C TYR A 112 -3.97 5.41 -12.74
N ALA A 113 -5.21 5.84 -12.84
CA ALA A 113 -5.72 6.99 -12.09
C ALA A 113 -5.61 6.81 -10.58
N ALA A 114 -6.03 5.63 -10.06
CA ALA A 114 -6.00 5.33 -8.64
C ALA A 114 -4.58 5.18 -8.08
N LEU A 115 -3.67 4.53 -8.81
CA LEU A 115 -2.35 4.18 -8.29
C LEU A 115 -1.30 5.26 -8.56
N LEU A 116 -1.32 5.94 -9.72
CA LEU A 116 -0.36 6.99 -10.04
C LEU A 116 -0.80 8.35 -9.47
N ALA A 117 -1.96 8.87 -9.90
CA ALA A 117 -2.48 10.16 -9.44
C ALA A 117 -3.18 10.09 -8.08
N SER A 118 -3.34 8.89 -7.53
CA SER A 118 -4.03 8.71 -6.24
C SER A 118 -5.52 9.07 -6.25
N ASP A 119 -6.19 8.99 -7.41
CA ASP A 119 -7.59 9.35 -7.56
C ASP A 119 -8.50 8.45 -6.72
N ASN A 120 -9.35 9.07 -5.89
CA ASN A 120 -10.23 8.37 -4.97
C ASN A 120 -11.47 7.80 -5.66
N LEU A 121 -11.99 8.52 -6.66
CA LEU A 121 -13.19 8.15 -7.39
C LEU A 121 -12.90 6.97 -8.32
N ALA A 122 -11.73 6.96 -8.96
CA ALA A 122 -11.26 5.83 -9.74
C ALA A 122 -11.07 4.58 -8.85
N ALA A 123 -10.48 4.74 -7.65
CA ALA A 123 -10.34 3.63 -6.70
C ALA A 123 -11.70 3.08 -6.24
N LEU A 124 -12.69 3.96 -6.02
CA LEU A 124 -14.05 3.56 -5.69
C LEU A 124 -14.73 2.84 -6.86
N SER A 125 -14.53 3.34 -8.10
CA SER A 125 -15.11 2.72 -9.30
C SER A 125 -14.57 1.31 -9.54
N VAL A 126 -13.27 1.10 -9.33
CA VAL A 126 -12.66 -0.24 -9.35
C VAL A 126 -13.30 -1.13 -8.27
N ALA A 127 -13.44 -0.61 -7.05
CA ALA A 127 -14.00 -1.37 -5.94
C ALA A 127 -15.48 -1.73 -6.16
N ASP A 128 -16.29 -0.82 -6.69
CA ASP A 128 -17.69 -1.09 -7.04
C ASP A 128 -17.81 -2.17 -8.12
N HIS A 129 -17.05 -2.04 -9.20
CA HIS A 129 -17.07 -3.01 -10.30
C HIS A 129 -16.65 -4.41 -9.85
N VAL A 130 -15.47 -4.53 -9.25
CA VAL A 130 -14.94 -5.82 -8.79
C VAL A 130 -15.83 -6.40 -7.68
N GLY A 131 -16.34 -5.56 -6.79
CA GLY A 131 -17.26 -6.00 -5.74
C GLY A 131 -18.56 -6.57 -6.29
N ARG A 132 -19.16 -5.97 -7.34
CA ARG A 132 -20.34 -6.53 -8.05
C ARG A 132 -20.05 -7.91 -8.64
N GLU A 133 -18.90 -8.06 -9.29
CA GLU A 133 -18.47 -9.33 -9.85
C GLU A 133 -18.27 -10.41 -8.76
N LEU A 134 -17.67 -10.04 -7.63
CA LEU A 134 -17.50 -10.94 -6.49
C LEU A 134 -18.84 -11.37 -5.88
N ILE A 135 -19.78 -10.45 -5.72
CA ILE A 135 -21.13 -10.71 -5.22
C ILE A 135 -21.84 -11.68 -6.17
N SER A 136 -21.86 -11.38 -7.47
CA SER A 136 -22.51 -12.18 -8.49
C SER A 136 -21.95 -13.62 -8.51
N ARG A 137 -20.63 -13.77 -8.56
CA ARG A 137 -19.97 -15.09 -8.60
C ARG A 137 -20.20 -15.92 -7.33
N ARG A 138 -20.45 -15.28 -6.20
CA ARG A 138 -20.70 -15.91 -4.90
C ARG A 138 -22.20 -16.16 -4.65
N GLY A 139 -23.08 -15.79 -5.57
CA GLY A 139 -24.54 -15.90 -5.41
C GLY A 139 -25.06 -15.10 -4.22
N LYS A 140 -24.44 -13.95 -3.94
CA LYS A 140 -24.78 -13.08 -2.79
C LYS A 140 -25.52 -11.83 -3.27
N SER A 141 -26.03 -11.08 -2.31
CA SER A 141 -26.52 -9.70 -2.45
C SER A 141 -25.83 -8.82 -1.42
N GLY A 142 -25.77 -7.51 -1.65
CA GLY A 142 -25.20 -6.56 -0.70
C GLY A 142 -24.49 -5.38 -1.34
N ASP A 143 -23.74 -4.65 -0.53
CA ASP A 143 -22.95 -3.50 -0.97
C ASP A 143 -21.66 -3.96 -1.71
N PRO A 144 -21.49 -3.63 -3.01
CA PRO A 144 -20.32 -3.99 -3.77
C PRO A 144 -19.00 -3.46 -3.17
N VAL A 145 -19.00 -2.22 -2.73
CA VAL A 145 -17.80 -1.61 -2.13
C VAL A 145 -17.46 -2.28 -0.80
N GLY A 146 -18.49 -2.61 -0.01
CA GLY A 146 -18.31 -3.39 1.23
C GLY A 146 -17.74 -4.77 0.98
N GLU A 147 -18.21 -5.50 -0.05
CA GLU A 147 -17.63 -6.81 -0.42
C GLU A 147 -16.18 -6.69 -0.86
N PHE A 148 -15.84 -5.67 -1.67
CA PHE A 148 -14.47 -5.41 -2.08
C PHE A 148 -13.55 -5.10 -0.88
N VAL A 149 -13.99 -4.25 0.06
CA VAL A 149 -13.25 -3.96 1.30
C VAL A 149 -13.11 -5.21 2.16
N GLY A 150 -14.12 -6.06 2.18
CA GLY A 150 -14.04 -7.39 2.77
C GLY A 150 -12.91 -8.22 2.16
N GLU A 151 -12.74 -8.18 0.83
CA GLU A 151 -11.63 -8.86 0.13
C GLU A 151 -10.27 -8.26 0.48
N MET A 152 -10.15 -6.92 0.56
CA MET A 152 -8.93 -6.26 1.02
C MET A 152 -8.52 -6.71 2.43
N ASN A 153 -9.48 -6.87 3.33
CA ASN A 153 -9.21 -7.36 4.69
C ASN A 153 -8.91 -8.87 4.72
N ARG A 154 -9.50 -9.68 3.84
CA ARG A 154 -9.14 -11.11 3.65
C ARG A 154 -7.69 -11.23 3.15
N LEU A 155 -7.30 -10.42 2.17
CA LEU A 155 -5.92 -10.33 1.71
C LEU A 155 -4.97 -9.94 2.85
N ALA A 156 -5.29 -8.91 3.61
CA ALA A 156 -4.47 -8.51 4.75
C ALA A 156 -4.28 -9.67 5.74
N LYS A 157 -5.35 -10.39 6.06
CA LYS A 157 -5.28 -11.57 6.94
C LYS A 157 -4.40 -12.68 6.36
N SER A 158 -4.53 -13.00 5.07
CA SER A 158 -3.73 -14.04 4.41
C SER A 158 -2.24 -13.69 4.39
N LEU A 159 -1.91 -12.41 4.31
CA LEU A 159 -0.53 -11.90 4.36
C LEU A 159 0.03 -11.80 5.80
N GLY A 160 -0.74 -12.14 6.82
CA GLY A 160 -0.33 -12.00 8.22
C GLY A 160 -0.25 -10.54 8.70
N MET A 161 -0.99 -9.63 8.07
CA MET A 161 -1.09 -8.22 8.46
C MET A 161 -2.06 -8.05 9.64
N THR A 162 -1.66 -8.57 10.80
CA THR A 162 -2.51 -8.66 11.99
C THR A 162 -2.84 -7.30 12.62
N GLN A 163 -2.11 -6.26 12.22
CA GLN A 163 -2.30 -4.90 12.71
C GLN A 163 -2.81 -3.97 11.60
N THR A 164 -3.62 -4.51 10.68
CA THR A 164 -4.19 -3.76 9.57
C THR A 164 -5.70 -3.96 9.50
N ARG A 165 -6.42 -2.86 9.24
CA ARG A 165 -7.84 -2.85 8.93
C ARG A 165 -8.11 -1.78 7.87
N PHE A 166 -8.70 -2.18 6.77
CA PHE A 166 -9.22 -1.29 5.73
C PHE A 166 -10.71 -1.02 5.96
N ALA A 167 -11.13 0.23 5.77
CA ALA A 167 -12.53 0.66 5.89
C ALA A 167 -13.13 1.16 4.56
N ASN A 168 -12.28 1.44 3.57
CA ASN A 168 -12.68 1.88 2.23
C ASN A 168 -11.53 1.61 1.23
N PRO A 169 -11.76 1.70 -0.10
CA PRO A 169 -10.76 1.37 -1.11
C PRO A 169 -9.73 2.49 -1.37
N HIS A 170 -9.90 3.69 -0.82
CA HIS A 170 -9.10 4.86 -1.20
C HIS A 170 -8.23 5.42 -0.04
N GLY A 171 -8.56 5.15 1.22
CA GLY A 171 -7.77 5.53 2.39
C GLY A 171 -8.08 6.93 2.96
N LEU A 172 -9.18 7.57 2.55
CA LEU A 172 -9.68 8.75 3.25
C LEU A 172 -10.29 8.32 4.59
N GLU A 173 -9.96 9.05 5.64
CA GLU A 173 -10.56 8.85 6.95
C GLU A 173 -12.04 9.29 6.92
N ARG A 174 -12.89 8.53 7.61
CA ARG A 174 -14.29 8.86 7.84
C ARG A 174 -14.58 8.81 9.33
N PRO A 175 -15.36 9.74 9.88
CA PRO A 175 -15.81 9.68 11.27
C PRO A 175 -16.41 8.30 11.60
N GLY A 176 -16.01 7.72 12.72
CA GLY A 176 -16.48 6.40 13.17
C GLY A 176 -15.86 5.18 12.48
N ALA A 177 -15.19 5.33 11.34
CA ALA A 177 -14.54 4.23 10.64
C ALA A 177 -13.08 4.10 11.08
N LYS A 178 -12.76 3.04 11.82
CA LYS A 178 -11.38 2.75 12.25
C LYS A 178 -10.60 2.04 11.14
N ALA A 179 -9.79 2.77 10.38
CA ALA A 179 -8.81 2.23 9.44
C ALA A 179 -7.40 2.52 9.94
N PHE A 180 -6.54 1.52 9.90
CA PHE A 180 -5.15 1.63 10.34
C PHE A 180 -4.29 0.54 9.72
N SER A 181 -2.98 0.76 9.69
CA SER A 181 -1.96 -0.22 9.36
C SER A 181 -0.65 0.11 10.09
N THR A 182 0.42 -0.60 9.76
CA THR A 182 1.79 -0.37 10.26
C THR A 182 2.78 -0.34 9.10
N ALA A 183 3.97 0.22 9.30
CA ALA A 183 5.00 0.21 8.26
C ALA A 183 5.42 -1.21 7.87
N ALA A 184 5.44 -2.14 8.83
CA ALA A 184 5.71 -3.55 8.58
C ALA A 184 4.63 -4.23 7.72
N ASP A 185 3.36 -3.97 8.00
CA ASP A 185 2.25 -4.53 7.24
C ASP A 185 2.16 -3.93 5.83
N VAL A 186 2.39 -2.61 5.69
CA VAL A 186 2.48 -1.96 4.37
C VAL A 186 3.64 -2.54 3.55
N ALA A 187 4.78 -2.86 4.18
CA ALA A 187 5.90 -3.50 3.49
C ALA A 187 5.52 -4.90 2.99
N ARG A 188 4.84 -5.74 3.80
CA ARG A 188 4.28 -7.04 3.37
C ARG A 188 3.37 -6.90 2.16
N LEU A 189 2.41 -5.96 2.25
CA LEU A 189 1.47 -5.69 1.17
C LEU A 189 2.19 -5.22 -0.10
N SER A 190 3.20 -4.37 0.03
CA SER A 190 3.99 -3.88 -1.10
C SER A 190 4.78 -5.01 -1.76
N VAL A 191 5.41 -5.91 -0.99
CA VAL A 191 6.07 -7.11 -1.54
C VAL A 191 5.07 -7.94 -2.34
N TYR A 192 3.92 -8.25 -1.75
CA TYR A 192 2.87 -9.04 -2.40
C TYR A 192 2.41 -8.40 -3.73
N ALA A 193 2.05 -7.12 -3.70
CA ALA A 193 1.59 -6.40 -4.88
C ALA A 193 2.67 -6.34 -5.98
N MET A 194 3.93 -6.09 -5.60
CA MET A 194 5.05 -6.01 -6.53
C MET A 194 5.49 -7.37 -7.14
N ARG A 195 4.97 -8.49 -6.65
CA ARG A 195 5.09 -9.81 -7.30
C ARG A 195 4.07 -10.01 -8.44
N ARG A 196 3.09 -9.10 -8.59
CA ARG A 196 2.11 -9.08 -9.70
C ARG A 196 2.65 -8.25 -10.85
N ASN A 197 2.93 -8.88 -11.99
CA ASN A 197 3.46 -8.18 -13.18
C ASN A 197 2.57 -7.02 -13.61
N ALA A 198 1.23 -7.21 -13.64
CA ALA A 198 0.30 -6.16 -14.02
C ALA A 198 0.34 -4.97 -13.03
N PHE A 199 0.42 -5.23 -11.73
CA PHE A 199 0.54 -4.17 -10.72
C PHE A 199 1.86 -3.39 -10.88
N THR A 200 3.00 -4.11 -10.98
CA THR A 200 4.32 -3.50 -11.18
C THR A 200 4.39 -2.70 -12.48
N PHE A 201 3.80 -3.22 -13.56
CA PHE A 201 3.73 -2.51 -14.84
C PHE A 201 2.99 -1.17 -14.72
N ILE A 202 1.93 -1.11 -13.92
CA ILE A 202 1.16 0.12 -13.68
C ILE A 202 2.00 1.10 -12.84
N VAL A 203 2.44 0.70 -11.63
CA VAL A 203 3.01 1.64 -10.64
C VAL A 203 4.40 2.18 -11.00
N ARG A 204 5.14 1.52 -11.89
CA ARG A 204 6.46 1.98 -12.37
C ARG A 204 6.40 3.15 -13.35
N GLN A 205 5.21 3.43 -13.92
CA GLN A 205 5.07 4.50 -14.91
C GLN A 205 5.22 5.87 -14.29
N LYS A 206 5.98 6.77 -14.94
CA LYS A 206 6.07 8.18 -14.54
C LYS A 206 4.80 8.94 -14.90
N GLU A 207 4.26 8.65 -16.07
CA GLU A 207 2.99 9.20 -16.54
C GLU A 207 2.31 8.24 -17.54
N ARG A 208 1.00 8.41 -17.72
CA ARG A 208 0.19 7.64 -18.67
C ARG A 208 -0.96 8.47 -19.22
N GLN A 209 -1.24 8.29 -20.50
CA GLN A 209 -2.47 8.78 -21.12
C GLN A 209 -3.59 7.78 -20.86
N ILE A 210 -4.76 8.28 -20.44
CA ILE A 210 -5.98 7.50 -20.27
C ILE A 210 -7.15 8.22 -20.94
N THR A 211 -8.20 7.45 -21.24
CA THR A 211 -9.43 8.00 -21.83
C THR A 211 -10.62 7.66 -20.93
N VAL A 212 -11.42 8.69 -20.64
CA VAL A 212 -12.71 8.57 -19.94
C VAL A 212 -13.82 8.91 -20.94
N HIS A 213 -14.79 8.03 -21.08
CA HIS A 213 -15.95 8.21 -21.95
C HIS A 213 -17.13 8.70 -21.11
N GLY A 214 -17.47 9.97 -21.23
CA GLY A 214 -18.64 10.60 -20.59
C GLY A 214 -19.79 10.82 -21.56
N ALA A 215 -20.88 11.36 -21.05
CA ALA A 215 -22.08 11.67 -21.84
C ALA A 215 -21.82 12.62 -23.04
N SER A 216 -20.84 13.53 -22.90
CA SER A 216 -20.45 14.50 -23.95
C SER A 216 -19.31 13.94 -24.84
N GLY A 217 -18.96 12.69 -24.76
CA GLY A 217 -17.90 12.06 -25.54
C GLY A 217 -16.62 11.75 -24.75
N PRO A 218 -15.55 11.30 -25.43
CA PRO A 218 -14.30 10.91 -24.81
C PRO A 218 -13.51 12.15 -24.32
N ARG A 219 -12.90 12.01 -23.13
CA ARG A 219 -11.98 12.98 -22.53
C ARG A 219 -10.65 12.30 -22.26
N ASN A 220 -9.57 12.92 -22.71
CA ASN A 220 -8.21 12.37 -22.52
C ASN A 220 -7.50 13.09 -21.38
N TYR A 221 -6.80 12.33 -20.56
CA TYR A 221 -6.05 12.84 -19.41
C TYR A 221 -4.63 12.28 -19.38
N THR A 222 -3.67 13.13 -19.04
CA THR A 222 -2.31 12.69 -18.70
C THR A 222 -2.22 12.48 -17.21
N ILE A 223 -2.18 11.23 -16.80
CA ILE A 223 -2.03 10.81 -15.40
C ILE A 223 -0.56 10.79 -15.04
N ARG A 224 -0.16 11.60 -14.06
CA ARG A 224 1.21 11.66 -13.56
C ARG A 224 1.32 10.92 -12.23
N ASN A 225 2.47 10.24 -12.04
CA ASN A 225 2.74 9.55 -10.80
C ASN A 225 3.07 10.56 -9.69
N SER A 226 2.33 10.47 -8.59
CA SER A 226 2.56 11.27 -7.38
C SER A 226 3.82 10.88 -6.60
N ASN A 227 4.46 9.75 -6.96
CA ASN A 227 5.77 9.38 -6.45
C ASN A 227 6.86 10.12 -7.25
N GLU A 228 7.47 11.14 -6.64
CA GLU A 228 8.53 11.93 -7.27
C GLU A 228 9.78 11.12 -7.65
N LEU A 229 9.95 9.93 -7.05
CA LEU A 229 11.05 9.03 -7.38
C LEU A 229 10.78 8.23 -8.67
N ALA A 230 9.56 8.27 -9.21
CA ALA A 230 9.21 7.53 -10.41
C ALA A 230 10.04 8.00 -11.60
N GLY A 231 10.71 7.03 -12.25
CA GLY A 231 11.65 7.28 -13.37
C GLY A 231 13.11 7.39 -12.94
N GLU A 232 13.44 7.41 -11.65
CA GLU A 232 14.82 7.22 -11.20
C GLU A 232 15.25 5.75 -11.43
N THR A 233 16.53 5.56 -11.73
CA THR A 233 17.10 4.23 -12.01
C THR A 233 16.81 3.24 -10.89
N GLY A 234 16.20 2.12 -11.23
CA GLY A 234 15.86 1.04 -10.31
C GLY A 234 14.57 1.26 -9.51
N ILE A 235 13.94 2.44 -9.57
CA ILE A 235 12.66 2.67 -8.88
C ILE A 235 11.50 2.08 -9.70
N LEU A 236 10.79 1.12 -9.09
CA LEU A 236 9.67 0.40 -9.71
C LEU A 236 8.28 0.81 -9.18
N GLY A 237 8.20 1.72 -8.25
CA GLY A 237 6.95 2.17 -7.63
C GLY A 237 7.18 2.52 -6.16
N VAL A 238 6.18 2.52 -5.26
CA VAL A 238 4.87 1.83 -5.31
C VAL A 238 3.74 2.86 -5.21
N LYS A 239 3.64 3.61 -4.08
CA LYS A 239 2.51 4.50 -3.80
C LYS A 239 2.86 5.58 -2.79
N THR A 240 2.25 6.75 -2.95
CA THR A 240 2.24 7.84 -1.97
C THR A 240 0.89 7.95 -1.27
N GLY A 241 0.87 8.61 -0.13
CA GLY A 241 -0.36 8.96 0.58
C GLY A 241 -0.16 10.18 1.46
N THR A 242 -1.20 10.98 1.62
CA THR A 242 -1.22 12.12 2.56
C THR A 242 -2.66 12.39 2.97
N THR A 243 -2.89 12.48 4.26
CA THR A 243 -4.08 13.04 4.90
C THR A 243 -3.64 13.79 6.15
N SER A 244 -4.53 14.58 6.75
CA SER A 244 -4.19 15.30 7.99
C SER A 244 -3.82 14.35 9.13
N ALA A 245 -4.48 13.18 9.21
CA ALA A 245 -4.23 12.21 10.28
C ALA A 245 -3.02 11.32 10.02
N ALA A 246 -2.73 10.97 8.74
CA ALA A 246 -1.62 10.09 8.40
C ALA A 246 -0.29 10.82 8.27
N GLY A 247 -0.30 12.12 7.96
CA GLY A 247 0.87 12.83 7.47
C GLY A 247 1.35 12.33 6.12
N PRO A 248 2.47 12.83 5.59
CA PRO A 248 3.05 12.37 4.33
C PRO A 248 3.63 10.96 4.46
N CYS A 249 3.18 10.04 3.60
CA CYS A 249 3.56 8.63 3.55
C CYS A 249 4.06 8.23 2.16
N VAL A 250 4.98 7.29 2.09
CA VAL A 250 5.42 6.66 0.84
C VAL A 250 5.82 5.21 1.04
N SER A 251 5.47 4.36 0.07
CA SER A 251 6.07 3.04 -0.13
C SER A 251 6.84 3.07 -1.44
N VAL A 252 8.10 2.63 -1.43
CA VAL A 252 8.99 2.60 -2.58
C VAL A 252 9.49 1.17 -2.79
N CYS A 253 9.53 0.75 -4.04
CA CYS A 253 10.22 -0.47 -4.48
C CYS A 253 11.44 -0.07 -5.31
N MET A 254 12.61 -0.53 -4.91
CA MET A 254 13.85 -0.29 -5.63
C MET A 254 14.55 -1.60 -5.96
N GLU A 255 14.91 -1.78 -7.21
CA GLU A 255 15.60 -2.96 -7.72
C GLU A 255 17.00 -2.60 -8.22
N ARG A 256 17.96 -3.48 -7.97
CA ARG A 256 19.29 -3.47 -8.60
C ARG A 256 19.42 -4.67 -9.53
N ASP A 257 20.38 -4.60 -10.45
CA ASP A 257 20.72 -5.73 -11.31
C ASP A 257 20.99 -6.98 -10.48
N PRO A 258 20.53 -8.17 -10.93
CA PRO A 258 20.74 -9.40 -10.21
C PRO A 258 22.25 -9.73 -10.12
N LEU A 259 22.65 -10.32 -9.00
CA LEU A 259 23.99 -10.87 -8.88
C LEU A 259 24.08 -12.19 -9.65
N VAL A 260 24.89 -12.22 -10.68
CA VAL A 260 25.16 -13.43 -11.45
C VAL A 260 26.40 -14.11 -10.89
N ARG A 261 26.28 -15.40 -10.55
CA ARG A 261 27.39 -16.24 -10.07
C ARG A 261 27.47 -17.48 -10.96
N THR A 262 28.69 -17.82 -11.36
CA THR A 262 28.95 -19.10 -12.02
C THR A 262 29.06 -20.19 -10.96
N LYS A 263 28.29 -21.27 -11.10
CA LYS A 263 28.33 -22.44 -10.24
C LYS A 263 29.48 -23.35 -10.63
N PRO A 264 29.87 -24.33 -9.76
CA PRO A 264 30.96 -25.29 -10.07
C PRO A 264 30.70 -26.11 -11.35
N ASP A 265 29.45 -26.31 -11.73
CA ASP A 265 29.07 -27.02 -12.99
C ASP A 265 29.07 -26.13 -14.23
N GLY A 266 29.55 -24.90 -14.11
CA GLY A 266 29.63 -23.90 -15.20
C GLY A 266 28.27 -23.19 -15.49
N SER A 267 27.17 -23.61 -14.89
CA SER A 267 25.89 -22.90 -15.01
C SER A 267 25.88 -21.56 -14.29
N LYS A 268 25.06 -20.61 -14.75
CA LYS A 268 24.93 -19.30 -14.10
C LYS A 268 23.70 -19.27 -13.21
N GLY A 269 23.88 -18.90 -11.96
CA GLY A 269 22.79 -18.56 -11.04
C GLY A 269 22.63 -17.05 -10.92
N ALA A 270 21.39 -16.55 -10.93
CA ALA A 270 21.09 -15.14 -10.70
C ALA A 270 20.36 -14.97 -9.36
N THR A 271 20.86 -14.06 -8.52
CA THR A 271 20.18 -13.67 -7.27
C THR A 271 19.53 -12.31 -7.51
N PRO A 272 18.20 -12.23 -7.56
CA PRO A 272 17.49 -10.97 -7.70
C PRO A 272 17.68 -10.12 -6.44
N ARG A 273 17.67 -8.79 -6.60
CA ARG A 273 17.94 -7.84 -5.51
C ARG A 273 16.90 -6.73 -5.52
N ARG A 274 15.98 -6.76 -4.56
CA ARG A 274 14.88 -5.79 -4.49
C ARG A 274 14.61 -5.37 -3.05
N LEU A 275 14.51 -4.06 -2.81
CA LEU A 275 14.12 -3.50 -1.53
C LEU A 275 12.70 -2.94 -1.60
N ILE A 276 11.97 -3.11 -0.49
CA ILE A 276 10.78 -2.32 -0.18
C ILE A 276 11.13 -1.38 0.95
N VAL A 277 10.84 -0.09 0.76
CA VAL A 277 11.05 0.98 1.73
C VAL A 277 9.72 1.63 2.02
N VAL A 278 9.32 1.65 3.27
CA VAL A 278 8.10 2.32 3.73
C VAL A 278 8.48 3.42 4.70
N VAL A 279 7.97 4.61 4.45
CA VAL A 279 8.08 5.78 5.34
C VAL A 279 6.67 6.31 5.59
N LEU A 280 6.26 6.34 6.85
CA LEU A 280 4.96 6.87 7.28
C LEU A 280 5.18 8.12 8.14
N ASN A 281 4.40 9.17 7.87
CA ASN A 281 4.41 10.45 8.58
C ASN A 281 5.78 11.14 8.60
N ASN A 282 6.30 11.46 7.43
CA ASN A 282 7.52 12.25 7.31
C ASN A 282 7.34 13.33 6.23
N PRO A 283 7.47 14.63 6.55
CA PRO A 283 7.31 15.70 5.58
C PRO A 283 8.30 15.59 4.42
N ASP A 284 9.51 15.11 4.66
CA ASP A 284 10.56 14.92 3.67
C ASP A 284 10.62 13.46 3.15
N ARG A 285 9.45 12.80 3.04
CA ARG A 285 9.33 11.35 2.74
C ARG A 285 10.21 10.88 1.58
N PHE A 286 10.42 11.67 0.53
CA PHE A 286 11.22 11.28 -0.63
C PHE A 286 12.73 11.32 -0.35
N SER A 287 13.22 12.39 0.28
CA SER A 287 14.63 12.46 0.74
C SER A 287 14.92 11.36 1.75
N ARG A 288 13.98 11.11 2.65
CA ARG A 288 14.06 10.03 3.65
C ARG A 288 14.10 8.65 2.97
N ALA A 289 13.24 8.40 2.00
CA ALA A 289 13.25 7.15 1.24
C ALA A 289 14.57 6.92 0.51
N ARG A 290 15.13 7.94 -0.17
CA ARG A 290 16.46 7.84 -0.80
C ARG A 290 17.55 7.50 0.21
N SER A 291 17.54 8.12 1.40
CA SER A 291 18.49 7.81 2.47
C SER A 291 18.35 6.37 2.95
N LEU A 292 17.12 5.90 3.15
CA LEU A 292 16.81 4.54 3.59
C LEU A 292 17.16 3.48 2.52
N ILE A 293 17.00 3.78 1.23
CA ILE A 293 17.46 2.92 0.13
C ILE A 293 18.97 2.71 0.24
N ARG A 294 19.75 3.80 0.40
CA ARG A 294 21.22 3.69 0.58
C ARG A 294 21.58 2.88 1.82
N GLN A 295 20.93 3.15 2.95
CA GLN A 295 21.14 2.42 4.20
C GLN A 295 20.77 0.94 4.06
N GLY A 296 19.64 0.64 3.41
CA GLY A 296 19.18 -0.71 3.17
C GLY A 296 20.21 -1.52 2.36
N TRP A 297 20.76 -0.95 1.30
CA TRP A 297 21.80 -1.61 0.52
C TRP A 297 23.10 -1.76 1.30
N ALA A 298 23.49 -0.77 2.12
CA ALA A 298 24.68 -0.85 2.96
C ALA A 298 24.57 -1.97 4.03
N VAL A 299 23.37 -2.33 4.46
CA VAL A 299 23.13 -3.48 5.35
C VAL A 299 23.01 -4.77 4.55
N TYR A 300 22.34 -4.74 3.39
CA TYR A 300 22.08 -5.92 2.56
C TYR A 300 23.34 -6.53 1.96
N ASP A 301 24.24 -5.70 1.37
CA ASP A 301 25.40 -6.22 0.64
C ASP A 301 26.36 -7.03 1.54
N PRO A 302 26.75 -6.58 2.77
CA PRO A 302 27.52 -7.40 3.70
C PRO A 302 26.77 -8.64 4.19
N TRP A 303 25.47 -8.53 4.48
CA TRP A 303 24.65 -9.67 4.90
C TRP A 303 24.62 -10.77 3.84
N LEU A 304 24.39 -10.40 2.57
CA LEU A 304 24.38 -11.36 1.48
C LEU A 304 25.77 -11.97 1.25
N SER A 305 26.84 -11.18 1.36
CA SER A 305 28.24 -11.65 1.22
C SER A 305 28.64 -12.62 2.32
N ALA A 306 28.09 -12.48 3.52
CA ALA A 306 28.28 -13.40 4.64
C ALA A 306 27.45 -14.70 4.53
N GLY A 307 26.78 -14.96 3.40
CA GLY A 307 25.93 -16.14 3.20
C GLY A 307 24.50 -15.98 3.71
N ALA A 308 24.05 -14.72 3.87
CA ALA A 308 22.67 -14.38 4.29
C ALA A 308 22.26 -15.01 5.64
N PRO A 309 23.06 -14.88 6.73
CA PRO A 309 22.76 -15.52 8.00
C PRO A 309 21.51 -14.96 8.63
N VAL A 310 20.68 -15.83 9.24
CA VAL A 310 19.51 -15.48 10.04
C VAL A 310 19.66 -16.08 11.43
N LYS A 311 19.79 -15.25 12.46
CA LYS A 311 19.97 -15.67 13.86
C LYS A 311 18.61 -15.85 14.56
N ASP A 312 17.67 -14.94 14.32
CA ASP A 312 16.31 -14.98 14.87
C ASP A 312 15.29 -14.76 13.75
N LYS A 313 14.74 -15.85 13.22
CA LYS A 313 13.77 -15.79 12.12
C LYS A 313 12.54 -14.96 12.44
N ARG A 314 12.09 -14.93 13.71
CA ARG A 314 10.88 -14.18 14.11
C ARG A 314 11.08 -12.68 14.07
N ARG A 315 12.30 -12.21 14.35
CA ARG A 315 12.64 -10.78 14.39
C ARG A 315 13.20 -10.28 13.05
N GLU A 316 13.89 -11.14 12.34
CA GLU A 316 14.68 -10.76 11.18
C GLU A 316 13.97 -10.99 9.84
N ILE A 317 12.94 -11.86 9.81
CA ILE A 317 12.26 -12.25 8.57
C ILE A 317 10.77 -11.94 8.65
N ILE A 318 10.29 -11.24 7.67
CA ILE A 318 8.87 -11.04 7.39
C ILE A 318 8.50 -11.94 6.21
N SER A 319 7.86 -13.07 6.49
CA SER A 319 7.38 -13.95 5.44
C SER A 319 6.18 -13.33 4.72
N VAL A 320 6.22 -13.33 3.42
CA VAL A 320 5.10 -12.92 2.55
C VAL A 320 4.77 -14.11 1.66
N PRO A 321 3.56 -14.66 1.73
CA PRO A 321 3.14 -15.77 0.87
C PRO A 321 3.29 -15.41 -0.61
N ASP A 322 3.64 -16.40 -1.43
CA ASP A 322 3.59 -16.22 -2.86
C ASP A 322 2.14 -16.09 -3.33
N PRO A 323 1.92 -15.37 -4.42
CA PRO A 323 0.63 -15.32 -5.07
C PRO A 323 0.20 -16.73 -5.49
N SER A 324 -0.96 -17.15 -5.00
CA SER A 324 -1.64 -18.38 -5.46
C SER A 324 -2.21 -18.19 -6.87
#